data_49dc2ebc02f8266f52795477954171e0
#
_entry.id   49dc2ebc02f8266f52795477954171e0
#
_cell.length_a   1.000
_cell.length_b   1.000
_cell.length_c   1.000
_cell.angle_alpha   90.00
_cell.angle_beta   90.00
_cell.angle_gamma   90.00
#
_symmetry.space_group_name_H-M   'P 1'
#
loop_
_entity.id
_entity.type
_entity.pdbx_description
1 polymer ?
#
loop_
_entity_poly.entity_id
_entity_poly.type
_entity_poly.pdbx_seq_one_letter_code
_entity_poly.pdbx_strand_id
1 'polypeptide(L)'
;MRAIGYTRVSTEEQGDSRAGLEAQEAAIRAEVKHRGWELKEMMSDVASGGSLRKRDELGRALRMLAAKDADILVVAKLDRLSRSVLDFAGIMENANREGWAVAVLDLGVDTSTTNGKLIMHVMIALAQWEREIIGDRTKNALAAVRARGTKLGRPSRVGEDTRKLVRSLRGAGLSWKKVADALTAQGIPTGQGGAWHASTVRRIYQADPLAKSGR
;
A
#
# COMPACT_ATOMS: atom_id res chain seq x y z
N MET A 1 3.92 32.02 -3.57
CA MET A 1 3.96 30.61 -3.16
C MET A 1 5.33 30.04 -3.48
N ARG A 2 5.85 29.18 -2.61
CA ARG A 2 7.12 28.44 -2.81
C ARG A 2 6.80 27.12 -3.49
N ALA A 3 7.36 26.90 -4.68
CA ALA A 3 7.06 25.76 -5.52
C ALA A 3 8.21 24.74 -5.51
N ILE A 4 7.88 23.46 -5.51
CA ILE A 4 8.78 22.36 -5.88
C ILE A 4 8.33 21.86 -7.24
N GLY A 5 9.24 21.85 -8.22
CA GLY A 5 9.03 21.19 -9.51
C GLY A 5 9.40 19.72 -9.40
N TYR A 6 8.58 18.84 -9.96
CA TYR A 6 8.89 17.43 -10.03
C TYR A 6 8.77 16.89 -11.45
N THR A 7 9.79 16.16 -11.86
CA THR A 7 9.89 15.52 -13.17
C THR A 7 10.21 14.03 -13.01
N ARG A 8 9.88 13.24 -14.03
CA ARG A 8 10.21 11.81 -14.04
C ARG A 8 10.47 11.32 -15.46
N VAL A 9 11.50 10.49 -15.60
CA VAL A 9 11.77 9.73 -16.83
C VAL A 9 11.70 8.23 -16.56
N SER A 10 11.29 7.45 -17.57
CA SER A 10 11.33 6.01 -17.48
C SER A 10 12.72 5.48 -17.88
N THR A 11 13.10 4.32 -17.30
CA THR A 11 14.38 3.66 -17.67
C THR A 11 14.40 3.16 -19.11
N GLU A 12 13.24 2.95 -19.73
CA GLU A 12 13.11 2.50 -21.12
C GLU A 12 13.28 3.65 -22.13
N GLU A 13 13.01 4.89 -21.70
CA GLU A 13 13.14 6.11 -22.50
C GLU A 13 14.54 6.75 -22.43
N GLN A 14 15.55 6.07 -21.89
CA GLN A 14 16.89 6.66 -21.66
C GLN A 14 17.61 7.14 -22.94
N GLY A 15 17.19 6.72 -24.12
CA GLY A 15 17.73 7.23 -25.41
C GLY A 15 17.19 8.61 -25.80
N ASP A 16 15.88 8.87 -25.61
CA ASP A 16 15.19 10.14 -25.94
C ASP A 16 14.89 11.01 -24.70
N SER A 17 15.36 10.58 -23.53
CA SER A 17 14.88 11.05 -22.23
C SER A 17 15.36 12.45 -21.82
N ARG A 18 16.50 12.92 -22.35
CA ARG A 18 16.99 14.27 -22.03
C ARG A 18 16.04 15.35 -22.55
N ALA A 19 15.64 15.27 -23.81
CA ALA A 19 14.71 16.23 -24.40
C ALA A 19 13.35 16.22 -23.68
N GLY A 20 12.86 15.03 -23.29
CA GLY A 20 11.63 14.90 -22.53
C GLY A 20 11.71 15.48 -21.11
N LEU A 21 12.85 15.33 -20.44
CA LEU A 21 13.11 15.92 -19.12
C LEU A 21 13.22 17.44 -19.21
N GLU A 22 14.03 17.93 -20.15
CA GLU A 22 14.22 19.35 -20.39
C GLU A 22 12.90 20.06 -20.74
N ALA A 23 12.04 19.43 -21.55
CA ALA A 23 10.72 19.94 -21.86
C ALA A 23 9.81 20.03 -20.61
N GLN A 24 9.83 19.01 -19.73
CA GLN A 24 9.09 19.04 -18.48
C GLN A 24 9.60 20.17 -17.56
N GLU A 25 10.90 20.29 -17.39
CA GLU A 25 11.50 21.34 -16.58
C GLU A 25 11.20 22.74 -17.12
N ALA A 26 11.32 22.92 -18.45
CA ALA A 26 11.01 24.20 -19.10
C ALA A 26 9.55 24.59 -18.88
N ALA A 27 8.61 23.65 -19.03
CA ALA A 27 7.19 23.89 -18.78
C ALA A 27 6.91 24.29 -17.32
N ILE A 28 7.52 23.58 -16.35
CA ILE A 28 7.36 23.89 -14.93
C ILE A 28 7.96 25.29 -14.61
N ARG A 29 9.16 25.58 -15.10
CA ARG A 29 9.80 26.89 -14.88
C ARG A 29 8.98 28.04 -15.49
N ALA A 30 8.44 27.83 -16.70
CA ALA A 30 7.60 28.81 -17.37
C ALA A 30 6.34 29.11 -16.56
N GLU A 31 5.65 28.06 -16.07
CA GLU A 31 4.43 28.21 -15.26
C GLU A 31 4.71 28.88 -13.92
N VAL A 32 5.76 28.44 -13.21
CA VAL A 32 6.18 29.05 -11.94
C VAL A 32 6.49 30.53 -12.11
N LYS A 33 7.19 30.90 -13.19
CA LYS A 33 7.47 32.30 -13.54
C LYS A 33 6.19 33.06 -13.89
N HIS A 34 5.32 32.48 -14.72
CA HIS A 34 4.05 33.09 -15.12
C HIS A 34 3.16 33.43 -13.91
N ARG A 35 3.14 32.53 -12.93
CA ARG A 35 2.38 32.72 -11.69
C ARG A 35 3.06 33.59 -10.64
N GLY A 36 4.28 34.02 -10.85
CA GLY A 36 5.06 34.76 -9.87
C GLY A 36 5.41 33.96 -8.62
N TRP A 37 5.53 32.61 -8.76
CA TRP A 37 5.94 31.75 -7.67
C TRP A 37 7.46 31.68 -7.54
N GLU A 38 7.97 31.30 -6.39
CA GLU A 38 9.39 31.04 -6.14
C GLU A 38 9.67 29.57 -6.32
N LEU A 39 10.48 29.17 -7.31
CA LEU A 39 10.94 27.80 -7.46
C LEU A 39 12.04 27.51 -6.44
N LYS A 40 11.72 26.73 -5.42
CA LYS A 40 12.68 26.31 -4.40
C LYS A 40 13.65 25.27 -4.93
N GLU A 41 13.11 24.24 -5.56
CA GLU A 41 13.90 23.13 -6.05
C GLU A 41 13.21 22.43 -7.24
N MET A 42 14.01 21.88 -8.16
CA MET A 42 13.56 20.99 -9.21
C MET A 42 14.06 19.59 -8.88
N MET A 43 13.16 18.65 -8.66
CA MET A 43 13.45 17.28 -8.28
C MET A 43 13.14 16.31 -9.41
N SER A 44 13.97 15.30 -9.60
CA SER A 44 13.83 14.37 -10.72
C SER A 44 14.12 12.94 -10.30
N ASP A 45 13.20 12.03 -10.63
CA ASP A 45 13.41 10.60 -10.48
C ASP A 45 13.60 9.90 -11.83
N VAL A 46 14.53 8.96 -11.87
CA VAL A 46 14.68 8.00 -12.96
C VAL A 46 14.09 6.68 -12.48
N ALA A 47 12.86 6.36 -12.87
CA ALA A 47 12.18 5.18 -12.40
C ALA A 47 11.30 4.51 -13.45
N SER A 48 11.43 3.19 -13.61
CA SER A 48 10.40 2.39 -14.25
C SER A 48 9.14 2.45 -13.37
N GLY A 49 8.03 2.85 -13.95
CA GLY A 49 6.84 3.35 -13.26
C GLY A 49 6.03 2.41 -12.38
N GLY A 50 6.62 1.41 -11.76
CA GLY A 50 5.89 0.38 -11.01
C GLY A 50 5.89 0.50 -9.48
N SER A 51 6.67 1.41 -8.88
CA SER A 51 6.73 1.48 -7.42
C SER A 51 7.07 2.87 -6.92
N LEU A 52 6.23 3.42 -6.03
CA LEU A 52 6.53 4.61 -5.23
C LEU A 52 7.81 4.43 -4.39
N ARG A 53 8.20 3.18 -4.08
CA ARG A 53 9.41 2.84 -3.30
C ARG A 53 10.74 3.18 -3.99
N LYS A 54 10.73 3.51 -5.29
CA LYS A 54 11.92 3.88 -6.07
C LYS A 54 11.91 5.35 -6.49
N ARG A 55 11.09 6.20 -5.84
CA ARG A 55 10.96 7.62 -6.12
C ARG A 55 11.41 8.41 -4.89
N ASP A 56 12.71 8.39 -4.66
CA ASP A 56 13.29 9.01 -3.47
C ASP A 56 13.13 10.52 -3.49
N GLU A 57 13.23 11.14 -4.66
CA GLU A 57 13.06 12.58 -4.84
C GLU A 57 11.60 13.02 -4.69
N LEU A 58 10.63 12.26 -5.21
CA LEU A 58 9.23 12.53 -4.91
C LEU A 58 8.95 12.42 -3.41
N GLY A 59 9.49 11.38 -2.76
CA GLY A 59 9.36 11.22 -1.31
C GLY A 59 9.96 12.39 -0.54
N ARG A 60 11.08 12.96 -1.03
CA ARG A 60 11.71 14.16 -0.46
C ARG A 60 10.82 15.40 -0.67
N ALA A 61 10.29 15.60 -1.88
CA ALA A 61 9.36 16.68 -2.19
C ALA A 61 8.15 16.68 -1.25
N LEU A 62 7.52 15.51 -1.08
CA LEU A 62 6.35 15.37 -0.19
C LEU A 62 6.69 15.68 1.28
N ARG A 63 7.87 15.29 1.76
CA ARG A 63 8.33 15.64 3.12
C ARG A 63 8.53 17.14 3.30
N MET A 64 9.12 17.84 2.31
CA MET A 64 9.31 19.28 2.36
C MET A 64 7.97 20.03 2.35
N LEU A 65 7.00 19.56 1.56
CA LEU A 65 5.65 20.12 1.54
C LEU A 65 4.92 19.91 2.89
N ALA A 66 5.02 18.71 3.46
CA ALA A 66 4.47 18.41 4.79
C ALA A 66 5.12 19.26 5.90
N ALA A 67 6.44 19.52 5.80
CA ALA A 67 7.19 20.39 6.73
C ALA A 67 6.92 21.89 6.52
N LYS A 68 6.12 22.28 5.51
CA LYS A 68 5.88 23.68 5.12
C LYS A 68 7.12 24.42 4.61
N ASP A 69 8.12 23.70 4.09
CA ASP A 69 9.28 24.31 3.41
C ASP A 69 8.90 24.78 2.00
N ALA A 70 7.83 24.22 1.44
CA ALA A 70 7.20 24.65 0.20
C ALA A 70 5.66 24.58 0.31
N ASP A 71 4.99 25.23 -0.63
CA ASP A 71 3.53 25.42 -0.58
C ASP A 71 2.81 24.63 -1.68
N ILE A 72 3.50 24.31 -2.79
CA ILE A 72 2.89 23.67 -3.97
C ILE A 72 3.88 22.74 -4.68
N LEU A 73 3.37 21.57 -5.09
CA LEU A 73 4.04 20.65 -6.00
C LEU A 73 3.59 20.92 -7.44
N VAL A 74 4.52 21.14 -8.36
CA VAL A 74 4.23 21.41 -9.78
C VAL A 74 4.79 20.29 -10.63
N VAL A 75 3.94 19.69 -11.47
CA VAL A 75 4.31 18.64 -12.41
C VAL A 75 3.81 18.98 -13.83
N ALA A 76 4.60 18.67 -14.84
CA ALA A 76 4.22 18.95 -16.22
C ALA A 76 3.08 18.04 -16.70
N LYS A 77 3.06 16.77 -16.29
CA LYS A 77 2.07 15.79 -16.70
C LYS A 77 1.66 14.88 -15.53
N LEU A 78 0.40 14.46 -15.53
CA LEU A 78 -0.15 13.58 -14.49
C LEU A 78 0.60 12.24 -14.41
N ASP A 79 0.92 11.64 -15.53
CA ASP A 79 1.59 10.34 -15.60
C ASP A 79 3.01 10.35 -15.00
N ARG A 80 3.62 11.52 -14.88
CA ARG A 80 4.90 11.71 -14.18
C ARG A 80 4.72 11.65 -12.66
N LEU A 81 3.59 12.11 -12.17
CA LEU A 81 3.27 12.07 -10.73
C LEU A 81 2.70 10.70 -10.32
N SER A 82 1.73 10.18 -11.06
CA SER A 82 1.05 8.93 -10.77
C SER A 82 0.64 8.19 -12.04
N ARG A 83 0.60 6.85 -11.98
CA ARG A 83 0.09 5.99 -13.05
C ARG A 83 -1.35 5.51 -12.83
N SER A 84 -1.89 5.71 -11.65
CA SER A 84 -3.25 5.33 -11.32
C SER A 84 -4.01 6.51 -10.72
N VAL A 85 -5.31 6.52 -10.96
CA VAL A 85 -6.22 7.51 -10.36
C VAL A 85 -6.18 7.39 -8.83
N LEU A 86 -6.06 6.17 -8.32
CA LEU A 86 -5.98 5.89 -6.88
C LEU A 86 -4.73 6.47 -6.22
N ASP A 87 -3.56 6.32 -6.85
CA ASP A 87 -2.31 6.88 -6.32
C ASP A 87 -2.35 8.42 -6.37
N PHE A 88 -2.87 8.98 -7.47
CA PHE A 88 -3.03 10.44 -7.60
C PHE A 88 -3.98 10.99 -6.53
N ALA A 89 -5.12 10.35 -6.34
CA ALA A 89 -6.06 10.73 -5.30
C ALA A 89 -5.44 10.63 -3.89
N GLY A 90 -4.58 9.66 -3.64
CA GLY A 90 -3.82 9.56 -2.38
C GLY A 90 -2.89 10.76 -2.16
N ILE A 91 -2.23 11.24 -3.22
CA ILE A 91 -1.40 12.46 -3.16
C ILE A 91 -2.29 13.70 -2.88
N MET A 92 -3.43 13.79 -3.57
CA MET A 92 -4.39 14.88 -3.37
C MET A 92 -4.99 14.88 -1.95
N GLU A 93 -5.28 13.71 -1.40
CA GLU A 93 -5.79 13.56 -0.04
C GLU A 93 -4.74 14.01 0.99
N ASN A 94 -3.47 13.64 0.79
CA ASN A 94 -2.36 14.12 1.61
C ASN A 94 -2.20 15.65 1.49
N ALA A 95 -2.23 16.19 0.27
CA ALA A 95 -2.14 17.62 0.01
C ALA A 95 -3.24 18.41 0.76
N ASN A 96 -4.47 17.92 0.66
CA ASN A 96 -5.61 18.53 1.36
C ASN A 96 -5.46 18.48 2.89
N ARG A 97 -5.10 17.31 3.44
CA ARG A 97 -4.92 17.12 4.88
C ARG A 97 -3.77 17.94 5.45
N GLU A 98 -2.67 18.03 4.70
CA GLU A 98 -1.46 18.71 5.12
C GLU A 98 -1.44 20.19 4.69
N GLY A 99 -2.43 20.64 3.90
CA GLY A 99 -2.62 22.05 3.50
C GLY A 99 -1.53 22.57 2.57
N TRP A 100 -1.09 21.76 1.59
CA TRP A 100 -0.26 22.18 0.46
C TRP A 100 -1.01 21.93 -0.86
N ALA A 101 -0.55 22.52 -1.96
CA ALA A 101 -1.25 22.47 -3.22
C ALA A 101 -0.51 21.57 -4.26
N VAL A 102 -1.24 21.17 -5.32
CA VAL A 102 -0.70 20.47 -6.49
C VAL A 102 -1.13 21.19 -7.75
N ALA A 103 -0.19 21.42 -8.65
CA ALA A 103 -0.45 21.90 -10.01
C ALA A 103 0.00 20.84 -11.03
N VAL A 104 -0.92 20.43 -11.90
CA VAL A 104 -0.71 19.46 -12.98
C VAL A 104 -0.98 20.16 -14.30
N LEU A 105 0.07 20.48 -15.06
CA LEU A 105 -0.01 21.45 -16.16
C LEU A 105 -0.81 20.92 -17.35
N ASP A 106 -0.62 19.66 -17.73
CA ASP A 106 -1.32 19.05 -18.88
C ASP A 106 -2.84 18.90 -18.65
N LEU A 107 -3.28 18.85 -17.40
CA LEU A 107 -4.70 18.80 -17.04
C LEU A 107 -5.29 20.17 -16.72
N GLY A 108 -4.48 21.22 -16.63
CA GLY A 108 -4.90 22.53 -16.16
C GLY A 108 -5.43 22.52 -14.72
N VAL A 109 -5.04 21.54 -13.91
CA VAL A 109 -5.47 21.39 -12.51
C VAL A 109 -4.51 22.12 -11.60
N ASP A 110 -5.03 23.02 -10.78
CA ASP A 110 -4.29 23.76 -9.76
C ASP A 110 -5.15 23.84 -8.47
N THR A 111 -4.81 23.02 -7.50
CA THR A 111 -5.56 22.92 -6.25
C THR A 111 -5.36 24.09 -5.31
N SER A 112 -4.53 25.08 -5.65
CA SER A 112 -4.47 26.35 -4.95
C SER A 112 -5.69 27.24 -5.24
N THR A 113 -6.38 26.99 -6.36
CA THR A 113 -7.58 27.69 -6.81
C THR A 113 -8.85 27.01 -6.30
N THR A 114 -9.96 27.76 -6.24
CA THR A 114 -11.28 27.22 -5.86
C THR A 114 -11.74 26.10 -6.80
N ASN A 115 -11.58 26.28 -8.11
CA ASN A 115 -11.97 25.29 -9.10
C ASN A 115 -11.09 24.03 -9.01
N GLY A 116 -9.78 24.19 -8.81
CA GLY A 116 -8.88 23.06 -8.62
C GLY A 116 -9.17 22.27 -7.35
N LYS A 117 -9.57 22.94 -6.26
CA LYS A 117 -10.05 22.26 -5.03
C LYS A 117 -11.30 21.44 -5.29
N LEU A 118 -12.24 21.94 -6.07
CA LEU A 118 -13.43 21.16 -6.45
C LEU A 118 -13.04 19.90 -7.22
N ILE A 119 -12.17 20.02 -8.23
CA ILE A 119 -11.65 18.88 -8.99
C ILE A 119 -10.95 17.89 -8.06
N MET A 120 -10.12 18.37 -7.16
CA MET A 120 -9.44 17.53 -6.15
C MET A 120 -10.46 16.72 -5.33
N HIS A 121 -11.50 17.34 -4.80
CA HIS A 121 -12.52 16.63 -4.01
C HIS A 121 -13.28 15.59 -4.82
N VAL A 122 -13.61 15.88 -6.08
CA VAL A 122 -14.23 14.90 -7.00
C VAL A 122 -13.31 13.71 -7.24
N MET A 123 -12.01 13.95 -7.46
CA MET A 123 -11.03 12.88 -7.68
C MET A 123 -10.84 12.00 -6.43
N ILE A 124 -10.81 12.61 -5.24
CA ILE A 124 -10.74 11.87 -3.95
C ILE A 124 -12.00 11.02 -3.78
N ALA A 125 -13.19 11.56 -4.02
CA ALA A 125 -14.45 10.83 -3.91
C ALA A 125 -14.52 9.65 -4.89
N LEU A 126 -14.08 9.86 -6.15
CA LEU A 126 -14.02 8.80 -7.16
C LEU A 126 -13.08 7.66 -6.75
N ALA A 127 -11.92 8.00 -6.21
CA ALA A 127 -10.96 7.01 -5.73
C ALA A 127 -11.47 6.23 -4.52
N GLN A 128 -12.21 6.87 -3.62
CA GLN A 128 -12.85 6.17 -2.49
C GLN A 128 -13.90 5.18 -3.00
N TRP A 129 -14.76 5.61 -3.90
CA TRP A 129 -15.77 4.75 -4.52
C TRP A 129 -15.14 3.54 -5.24
N GLU A 130 -14.05 3.75 -5.98
CA GLU A 130 -13.33 2.65 -6.65
C GLU A 130 -12.76 1.65 -5.64
N ARG A 131 -12.16 2.13 -4.51
CA ARG A 131 -11.68 1.25 -3.42
C ARG A 131 -12.80 0.43 -2.80
N GLU A 132 -13.98 1.02 -2.59
CA GLU A 132 -15.15 0.32 -2.04
C GLU A 132 -15.62 -0.78 -2.98
N ILE A 133 -15.74 -0.51 -4.29
CA ILE A 133 -16.13 -1.52 -5.29
C ILE A 133 -15.12 -2.67 -5.33
N ILE A 134 -13.82 -2.38 -5.32
CA ILE A 134 -12.78 -3.42 -5.29
C ILE A 134 -12.89 -4.25 -4.00
N GLY A 135 -13.13 -3.59 -2.86
CA GLY A 135 -13.36 -4.24 -1.58
C GLY A 135 -14.55 -5.19 -1.60
N ASP A 136 -15.67 -4.76 -2.14
CA ASP A 136 -16.89 -5.57 -2.21
C ASP A 136 -16.76 -6.74 -3.20
N ARG A 137 -16.12 -6.53 -4.35
CA ARG A 137 -15.77 -7.62 -5.27
C ARG A 137 -14.91 -8.68 -4.60
N THR A 138 -13.91 -8.23 -3.81
CA THR A 138 -13.02 -9.12 -3.07
C THR A 138 -13.77 -9.90 -1.99
N LYS A 139 -14.64 -9.23 -1.21
CA LYS A 139 -15.49 -9.90 -0.20
C LYS A 139 -16.38 -10.94 -0.83
N ASN A 140 -17.05 -10.62 -1.94
CA ASN A 140 -17.94 -11.52 -2.65
C ASN A 140 -17.17 -12.73 -3.23
N ALA A 141 -16.00 -12.52 -3.83
CA ALA A 141 -15.14 -13.59 -4.30
C ALA A 141 -14.70 -14.52 -3.17
N LEU A 142 -14.27 -13.96 -2.03
CA LEU A 142 -13.89 -14.75 -0.85
C LEU A 142 -15.09 -15.48 -0.24
N ALA A 143 -16.28 -14.90 -0.23
CA ALA A 143 -17.50 -15.58 0.21
C ALA A 143 -17.83 -16.78 -0.68
N ALA A 144 -17.74 -16.65 -2.00
CA ALA A 144 -17.93 -17.73 -2.95
C ALA A 144 -16.91 -18.89 -2.75
N VAL A 145 -15.64 -18.54 -2.49
CA VAL A 145 -14.59 -19.54 -2.19
C VAL A 145 -14.90 -20.27 -0.87
N ARG A 146 -15.36 -19.56 0.17
CA ARG A 146 -15.79 -20.18 1.43
C ARG A 146 -16.98 -21.11 1.25
N ALA A 147 -17.97 -20.69 0.45
CA ALA A 147 -19.15 -21.51 0.15
C ALA A 147 -18.80 -22.82 -0.54
N ARG A 148 -17.71 -22.86 -1.30
CA ARG A 148 -17.15 -24.09 -1.91
C ARG A 148 -16.37 -24.97 -0.93
N GLY A 149 -16.34 -24.61 0.37
CA GLY A 149 -15.62 -25.37 1.40
C GLY A 149 -14.11 -25.12 1.47
N THR A 150 -13.58 -24.20 0.67
CA THR A 150 -12.14 -23.88 0.68
C THR A 150 -11.80 -23.04 1.90
N LYS A 151 -10.91 -23.52 2.76
CA LYS A 151 -10.35 -22.75 3.87
C LYS A 151 -9.50 -21.59 3.32
N LEU A 152 -9.90 -20.37 3.66
CA LEU A 152 -9.12 -19.17 3.34
C LEU A 152 -8.00 -18.95 4.36
N GLY A 153 -6.94 -18.29 3.92
CA GLY A 153 -5.79 -17.95 4.75
C GLY A 153 -4.58 -18.86 4.50
N ARG A 154 -3.53 -18.65 5.28
CA ARG A 154 -2.31 -19.44 5.15
C ARG A 154 -2.57 -20.90 5.49
N PRO A 155 -2.23 -21.86 4.62
CA PRO A 155 -2.36 -23.28 4.94
C PRO A 155 -1.65 -23.63 6.27
N SER A 156 -2.30 -24.43 7.08
CA SER A 156 -1.66 -24.92 8.30
C SER A 156 -0.52 -25.88 7.94
N ARG A 157 0.66 -25.61 8.43
CA ARG A 157 1.82 -26.50 8.28
C ARG A 157 1.80 -27.67 9.28
N VAL A 158 0.82 -27.71 10.17
CA VAL A 158 0.65 -28.81 11.13
C VAL A 158 -0.14 -29.91 10.47
N GLY A 159 0.46 -31.08 10.30
CA GLY A 159 -0.14 -32.25 9.68
C GLY A 159 -1.33 -32.79 10.45
N GLU A 160 -2.17 -33.58 9.80
CA GLU A 160 -3.36 -34.17 10.43
C GLU A 160 -3.00 -35.14 11.53
N ASP A 161 -1.89 -35.88 11.41
CA ASP A 161 -1.45 -36.81 12.45
C ASP A 161 -1.06 -36.09 13.74
N THR A 162 -0.39 -34.94 13.64
CA THR A 162 -0.11 -34.08 14.81
C THR A 162 -1.41 -33.59 15.45
N ARG A 163 -2.44 -33.25 14.66
CA ARG A 163 -3.75 -32.84 15.19
C ARG A 163 -4.46 -33.97 15.87
N LYS A 164 -4.45 -35.18 15.30
CA LYS A 164 -4.99 -36.40 15.92
C LYS A 164 -4.33 -36.66 17.27
N LEU A 165 -2.99 -36.57 17.33
CA LEU A 165 -2.24 -36.76 18.56
C LEU A 165 -2.60 -35.70 19.62
N VAL A 166 -2.71 -34.43 19.24
CA VAL A 166 -3.15 -33.38 20.15
C VAL A 166 -4.55 -33.64 20.70
N ARG A 167 -5.49 -34.12 19.87
CA ARG A 167 -6.85 -34.50 20.30
C ARG A 167 -6.79 -35.64 21.28
N SER A 168 -6.05 -36.70 20.98
CA SER A 168 -5.92 -37.88 21.85
C SER A 168 -5.35 -37.53 23.21
N LEU A 169 -4.21 -36.78 23.24
CA LEU A 169 -3.58 -36.38 24.50
C LEU A 169 -4.49 -35.47 25.34
N ARG A 170 -5.26 -34.57 24.69
CA ARG A 170 -6.25 -33.76 25.40
C ARG A 170 -7.45 -34.56 25.90
N GLY A 171 -7.91 -35.55 25.12
CA GLY A 171 -8.95 -36.47 25.53
C GLY A 171 -8.53 -37.31 26.75
N ALA A 172 -7.26 -37.66 26.87
CA ALA A 172 -6.66 -38.30 28.04
C ALA A 172 -6.47 -37.36 29.26
N GLY A 173 -6.90 -36.07 29.18
CA GLY A 173 -6.88 -35.12 30.29
C GLY A 173 -5.57 -34.38 30.51
N LEU A 174 -4.56 -34.52 29.61
CA LEU A 174 -3.29 -33.81 29.76
C LEU A 174 -3.46 -32.29 29.67
N SER A 175 -2.72 -31.55 30.50
CA SER A 175 -2.67 -30.09 30.41
C SER A 175 -2.02 -29.64 29.09
N TRP A 176 -2.30 -28.41 28.66
CA TRP A 176 -1.71 -27.87 27.41
C TRP A 176 -0.16 -27.86 27.41
N LYS A 177 0.44 -27.66 28.59
CA LYS A 177 1.88 -27.74 28.78
C LYS A 177 2.38 -29.17 28.58
N LYS A 178 1.75 -30.16 29.23
CA LYS A 178 2.13 -31.58 29.08
C LYS A 178 1.96 -32.10 27.65
N VAL A 179 0.96 -31.61 26.91
CA VAL A 179 0.81 -31.93 25.48
C VAL A 179 1.95 -31.30 24.66
N ALA A 180 2.34 -30.06 24.94
CA ALA A 180 3.48 -29.42 24.27
C ALA A 180 4.81 -30.17 24.54
N ASP A 181 5.03 -30.56 25.81
CA ASP A 181 6.22 -31.34 26.23
C ASP A 181 6.27 -32.72 25.53
N ALA A 182 5.12 -33.40 25.42
CA ALA A 182 5.00 -34.70 24.73
C ALA A 182 5.28 -34.59 23.24
N LEU A 183 4.81 -33.55 22.56
CA LEU A 183 5.09 -33.32 21.14
C LEU A 183 6.59 -33.02 20.92
N THR A 184 7.21 -32.29 21.83
CA THR A 184 8.65 -32.01 21.80
C THR A 184 9.46 -33.28 22.03
N ALA A 185 9.10 -34.09 23.02
CA ALA A 185 9.79 -35.36 23.34
C ALA A 185 9.74 -36.36 22.17
N GLN A 186 8.65 -36.35 21.40
CA GLN A 186 8.50 -37.18 20.20
C GLN A 186 9.19 -36.59 18.94
N GLY A 187 9.90 -35.49 19.06
CA GLY A 187 10.60 -34.86 17.94
C GLY A 187 9.69 -34.31 16.83
N ILE A 188 8.40 -34.10 17.12
CA ILE A 188 7.45 -33.60 16.13
C ILE A 188 7.73 -32.14 15.85
N PRO A 189 8.02 -31.76 14.58
CA PRO A 189 8.33 -30.37 14.27
C PRO A 189 7.11 -29.47 14.38
N THR A 190 7.29 -28.23 14.87
CA THR A 190 6.24 -27.22 14.77
C THR A 190 6.09 -26.73 13.32
N GLY A 191 4.95 -26.15 12.98
CA GLY A 191 4.75 -25.59 11.64
C GLY A 191 5.70 -24.44 11.24
N GLN A 192 6.49 -23.93 12.19
CA GLN A 192 7.48 -22.84 11.96
C GLN A 192 8.90 -23.22 12.39
N GLY A 193 9.15 -24.48 12.76
CA GLY A 193 10.48 -24.95 13.17
C GLY A 193 10.91 -24.53 14.57
N GLY A 194 10.06 -23.88 15.38
CA GLY A 194 10.35 -23.49 16.75
C GLY A 194 9.92 -24.55 17.79
N ALA A 195 10.01 -24.23 19.07
CA ALA A 195 9.56 -25.08 20.17
C ALA A 195 8.03 -25.13 20.27
N TRP A 196 7.51 -26.25 20.80
CA TRP A 196 6.11 -26.37 21.17
C TRP A 196 5.79 -25.58 22.44
N HIS A 197 4.77 -24.75 22.39
CA HIS A 197 4.28 -23.99 23.54
C HIS A 197 2.81 -24.33 23.80
N ALA A 198 2.40 -24.29 25.06
CA ALA A 198 1.02 -24.53 25.49
C ALA A 198 -0.01 -23.69 24.71
N SER A 199 0.30 -22.43 24.43
CA SER A 199 -0.54 -21.52 23.61
C SER A 199 -0.67 -21.99 22.16
N THR A 200 0.39 -22.50 21.56
CA THR A 200 0.40 -23.04 20.19
C THR A 200 -0.47 -24.28 20.10
N VAL A 201 -0.31 -25.20 21.03
CA VAL A 201 -1.12 -26.44 21.10
C VAL A 201 -2.60 -26.10 21.30
N ARG A 202 -2.91 -25.21 22.24
CA ARG A 202 -4.29 -24.74 22.47
C ARG A 202 -4.92 -24.16 21.21
N ARG A 203 -4.19 -23.32 20.47
CA ARG A 203 -4.66 -22.72 19.23
C ARG A 203 -4.93 -23.75 18.14
N ILE A 204 -4.07 -24.77 18.00
CA ILE A 204 -4.24 -25.87 17.04
C ILE A 204 -5.51 -26.67 17.38
N TYR A 205 -5.69 -27.01 18.65
CA TYR A 205 -6.87 -27.73 19.13
C TYR A 205 -8.18 -26.95 18.92
N GLN A 206 -8.17 -25.63 19.23
CA GLN A 206 -9.35 -24.77 19.06
C GLN A 206 -9.71 -24.54 17.58
N ALA A 207 -8.71 -24.58 16.69
CA ALA A 207 -8.89 -24.43 15.24
C ALA A 207 -9.28 -25.74 14.55
N ASP A 208 -9.28 -26.88 15.29
CA ASP A 208 -9.62 -28.19 14.76
C ASP A 208 -11.14 -28.42 14.82
N PRO A 209 -11.81 -28.59 13.65
CA PRO A 209 -13.25 -28.85 13.61
C PRO A 209 -13.67 -30.11 14.39
N LEU A 210 -12.82 -31.14 14.38
CA LEU A 210 -13.09 -32.42 15.01
C LEU A 210 -12.92 -32.41 16.55
N ALA A 211 -12.23 -31.42 17.09
CA ALA A 211 -12.05 -31.25 18.52
C ALA A 211 -13.31 -30.76 19.24
N LYS A 212 -14.30 -30.23 18.50
CA LYS A 212 -15.57 -29.70 19.04
C LYS A 212 -16.72 -30.67 18.97
N SER A 213 -16.62 -31.76 18.21
CA SER A 213 -17.69 -32.73 18.02
C SER A 213 -17.74 -33.86 19.07
N GLY A 214 -16.92 -33.81 20.11
CA GLY A 214 -16.82 -34.81 21.17
C GLY A 214 -17.30 -34.33 22.56
N ARG A 215 -18.23 -33.38 22.60
CA ARG A 215 -18.96 -33.02 23.84
C ARG A 215 -20.40 -33.37 23.71
#